data_4ec87ee85395fc0b3c1e1372bfd2baff
#
_entry.id   4ec87ee85395fc0b3c1e1372bfd2baff
#
_cell.length_a   1.000
_cell.length_b   1.000
_cell.length_c   1.000
_cell.angle_alpha   90.00
_cell.angle_beta   90.00
_cell.angle_gamma   90.00
#
_symmetry.space_group_name_H-M   'P 1'
#
loop_
_entity.id
_entity.type
_entity.pdbx_description
1 polymer ?
#
loop_
_entity_poly.entity_id
_entity_poly.type
_entity_poly.pdbx_seq_one_letter_code
_entity_poly.pdbx_strand_id
1 'polypeptide(L)'
;MYPHKLLKHAVSLYNKGCRIAAIKSGGSAARSRAASSHTGALATSDVAVEALFRKAGIVRCANREELTTVCSIFMHPEVKGKNVAVITHAGGPAVMLTDTLSNNGMEVPPIEGEAADRLLSKLFAGSSVGNPIDFLATGTAEQLGYIID
;
A
#
# COMPACT_ATOMS: atom_id res chain seq x y z
N MET A 1 18.12 -22.84 1.56
CA MET A 1 18.25 -21.50 0.90
C MET A 1 19.71 -21.08 0.96
N TYR A 2 20.25 -20.49 -0.11
CA TYR A 2 21.62 -19.94 -0.14
C TYR A 2 21.56 -18.42 0.09
N PRO A 3 21.69 -17.92 1.33
CA PRO A 3 21.43 -16.51 1.68
C PRO A 3 22.27 -15.52 0.87
N HIS A 4 23.55 -15.83 0.68
CA HIS A 4 24.46 -14.96 -0.08
C HIS A 4 24.09 -14.84 -1.56
N LYS A 5 23.63 -15.93 -2.19
CA LYS A 5 23.16 -15.89 -3.59
C LYS A 5 21.89 -15.08 -3.70
N LEU A 6 20.92 -15.31 -2.80
CA LEU A 6 19.68 -14.54 -2.75
C LEU A 6 19.97 -13.04 -2.62
N LEU A 7 20.77 -12.65 -1.63
CA LEU A 7 21.12 -11.26 -1.39
C LEU A 7 21.77 -10.64 -2.63
N LYS A 8 22.79 -11.28 -3.20
CA LYS A 8 23.51 -10.78 -4.39
C LYS A 8 22.55 -10.52 -5.56
N HIS A 9 21.71 -11.50 -5.88
CA HIS A 9 20.82 -11.38 -7.04
C HIS A 9 19.66 -10.43 -6.79
N ALA A 10 19.08 -10.40 -5.59
CA ALA A 10 18.00 -9.49 -5.25
C ALA A 10 18.46 -8.03 -5.28
N VAL A 11 19.61 -7.70 -4.69
CA VAL A 11 20.21 -6.37 -4.76
C VAL A 11 20.52 -5.97 -6.20
N SER A 12 21.06 -6.90 -7.00
CA SER A 12 21.31 -6.64 -8.42
C SER A 12 20.04 -6.32 -9.21
N LEU A 13 18.94 -7.02 -8.93
CA LEU A 13 17.63 -6.77 -9.55
C LEU A 13 17.04 -5.45 -9.08
N TYR A 14 17.11 -5.18 -7.77
CA TYR A 14 16.64 -3.92 -7.19
C TYR A 14 17.32 -2.71 -7.85
N ASN A 15 18.64 -2.77 -8.01
CA ASN A 15 19.43 -1.70 -8.67
C ASN A 15 19.08 -1.51 -10.16
N LYS A 16 18.46 -2.51 -10.78
CA LYS A 16 17.93 -2.44 -12.15
C LYS A 16 16.47 -1.97 -12.21
N GLY A 17 15.90 -1.53 -11.07
CA GLY A 17 14.52 -1.06 -10.98
C GLY A 17 13.48 -2.19 -10.76
N CYS A 18 13.91 -3.46 -10.64
CA CYS A 18 12.98 -4.55 -10.35
C CYS A 18 12.59 -4.53 -8.86
N ARG A 19 11.30 -4.55 -8.58
CA ARG A 19 10.77 -4.72 -7.22
C ARG A 19 10.51 -6.19 -6.95
N ILE A 20 10.75 -6.63 -5.72
CA ILE A 20 10.62 -8.04 -5.33
C ILE A 20 9.72 -8.12 -4.10
N ALA A 21 8.67 -8.92 -4.18
CA ALA A 21 7.86 -9.31 -3.03
C ALA A 21 7.95 -10.82 -2.83
N ALA A 22 7.91 -11.29 -1.59
CA ALA A 22 8.01 -12.71 -1.30
C ALA A 22 7.24 -13.10 -0.03
N ILE A 23 6.67 -14.31 -0.07
CA ILE A 23 6.14 -14.98 1.10
C ILE A 23 7.17 -15.98 1.59
N LYS A 24 7.47 -15.94 2.89
CA LYS A 24 8.25 -17.00 3.55
C LYS A 24 7.38 -17.65 4.63
N SER A 25 7.05 -18.91 4.42
CA SER A 25 6.32 -19.72 5.39
C SER A 25 7.18 -20.05 6.61
N GLY A 26 6.54 -20.34 7.76
CA GLY A 26 7.25 -20.83 8.96
C GLY A 26 7.60 -19.76 9.99
N GLY A 27 6.95 -18.59 9.99
CA GLY A 27 7.19 -17.50 10.94
C GLY A 27 6.65 -17.74 12.35
N SER A 28 5.79 -18.74 12.57
CA SER A 28 5.38 -19.17 13.92
C SER A 28 5.87 -20.58 14.21
N ALA A 29 5.97 -20.95 15.49
CA ALA A 29 6.37 -22.31 15.90
C ALA A 29 5.48 -23.39 15.27
N ALA A 30 4.17 -23.15 15.13
CA ALA A 30 3.24 -24.06 14.48
C ALA A 30 3.48 -24.16 12.97
N ARG A 31 3.67 -23.02 12.29
CA ARG A 31 3.99 -22.98 10.85
C ARG A 31 5.38 -23.58 10.57
N SER A 32 6.34 -23.37 11.47
CA SER A 32 7.68 -23.96 11.37
C SER A 32 7.61 -25.49 11.42
N ARG A 33 6.84 -26.08 12.34
CA ARG A 33 6.61 -27.53 12.43
C ARG A 33 5.93 -28.07 11.17
N ALA A 34 4.89 -27.39 10.66
CA ALA A 34 4.21 -27.79 9.45
C ALA A 34 5.13 -27.74 8.20
N ALA A 35 5.95 -26.70 8.08
CA ALA A 35 6.92 -26.58 7.00
C ALA A 35 8.04 -27.64 7.07
N SER A 36 8.51 -27.98 8.26
CA SER A 36 9.52 -29.04 8.48
C SER A 36 9.02 -30.42 8.10
N SER A 37 7.74 -30.72 8.37
CA SER A 37 7.12 -32.00 7.98
C SER A 37 6.99 -32.16 6.47
N HIS A 38 6.86 -31.04 5.73
CA HIS A 38 6.68 -31.06 4.26
C HIS A 38 7.98 -31.09 3.47
N THR A 39 9.05 -30.48 3.99
CA THR A 39 10.28 -30.25 3.22
C THR A 39 11.53 -30.87 3.84
N GLY A 40 11.45 -31.42 5.05
CA GLY A 40 12.60 -31.98 5.77
C GLY A 40 13.71 -30.96 6.09
N ALA A 41 13.49 -29.69 5.80
CA ALA A 41 14.48 -28.64 5.99
C ALA A 41 14.41 -28.05 7.40
N LEU A 42 15.56 -27.90 8.05
CA LEU A 42 15.68 -27.15 9.30
C LEU A 42 15.10 -25.73 9.12
N ALA A 43 14.20 -25.33 10.02
CA ALA A 43 13.60 -24.02 9.99
C ALA A 43 14.66 -22.92 10.19
N THR A 44 14.90 -22.12 9.17
CA THR A 44 15.75 -20.93 9.31
C THR A 44 15.08 -19.94 10.25
N SER A 45 15.85 -19.31 11.16
CA SER A 45 15.35 -18.28 12.06
C SER A 45 14.58 -17.21 11.29
N ASP A 46 13.36 -16.91 11.74
CA ASP A 46 12.50 -15.91 11.09
C ASP A 46 13.11 -14.51 11.14
N VAL A 47 13.79 -14.19 12.22
CA VAL A 47 14.55 -12.95 12.41
C VAL A 47 15.66 -12.82 11.35
N ALA A 48 16.37 -13.90 11.07
CA ALA A 48 17.43 -13.90 10.05
C ALA A 48 16.85 -13.71 8.63
N VAL A 49 15.69 -14.29 8.35
CA VAL A 49 15.01 -14.11 7.07
C VAL A 49 14.51 -12.67 6.90
N GLU A 50 13.93 -12.10 7.95
CA GLU A 50 13.48 -10.70 7.96
C GLU A 50 14.64 -9.74 7.69
N ALA A 51 15.76 -9.93 8.40
CA ALA A 51 16.96 -9.12 8.20
C ALA A 51 17.52 -9.27 6.76
N LEU A 52 17.52 -10.49 6.22
CA LEU A 52 17.96 -10.76 4.86
C LEU A 52 17.07 -10.08 3.82
N PHE A 53 15.73 -10.17 3.96
CA PHE A 53 14.78 -9.56 3.04
C PHE A 53 14.91 -8.04 3.07
N ARG A 54 14.96 -7.45 4.25
CA ARG A 54 15.17 -6.01 4.41
C ARG A 54 16.46 -5.53 3.74
N LYS A 55 17.58 -6.25 3.96
CA LYS A 55 18.86 -5.94 3.34
C LYS A 55 18.85 -6.12 1.82
N ALA A 56 18.05 -7.03 1.32
CA ALA A 56 17.93 -7.35 -0.10
C ALA A 56 16.92 -6.47 -0.86
N GLY A 57 16.18 -5.57 -0.17
CA GLY A 57 15.11 -4.78 -0.76
C GLY A 57 13.89 -5.61 -1.16
N ILE A 58 13.66 -6.74 -0.47
CA ILE A 58 12.52 -7.63 -0.71
C ILE A 58 11.39 -7.26 0.26
N VAL A 59 10.21 -6.95 -0.26
CA VAL A 59 9.01 -6.75 0.56
C VAL A 59 8.48 -8.11 1.00
N ARG A 60 8.44 -8.34 2.30
CA ARG A 60 7.92 -9.56 2.88
C ARG A 60 6.40 -9.47 3.02
N CYS A 61 5.70 -10.47 2.51
CA CYS A 61 4.25 -10.60 2.59
C CYS A 61 3.87 -11.77 3.51
N ALA A 62 2.84 -11.58 4.31
CA ALA A 62 2.37 -12.58 5.27
C ALA A 62 1.52 -13.68 4.61
N ASN A 63 0.81 -13.35 3.53
CA ASN A 63 -0.11 -14.23 2.82
C ASN A 63 -0.18 -13.88 1.33
N ARG A 64 -0.97 -14.67 0.58
CA ARG A 64 -1.13 -14.50 -0.86
C ARG A 64 -1.84 -13.20 -1.24
N GLU A 65 -2.83 -12.80 -0.46
CA GLU A 65 -3.59 -11.57 -0.69
C GLU A 65 -2.68 -10.34 -0.61
N GLU A 66 -1.90 -10.26 0.46
CA GLU A 66 -0.89 -9.21 0.64
C GLU A 66 0.16 -9.23 -0.48
N LEU A 67 0.64 -10.41 -0.89
CA LEU A 67 1.57 -10.53 -2.01
C LEU A 67 0.95 -9.97 -3.30
N THR A 68 -0.30 -10.30 -3.59
CA THR A 68 -0.99 -9.81 -4.79
C THR A 68 -1.15 -8.29 -4.74
N THR A 69 -1.55 -7.74 -3.59
CA THR A 69 -1.69 -6.30 -3.38
C THR A 69 -0.36 -5.57 -3.58
N VAL A 70 0.71 -6.06 -2.97
CA VAL A 70 2.05 -5.47 -3.10
C VAL A 70 2.54 -5.53 -4.55
N CYS A 71 2.34 -6.67 -5.23
CA CYS A 71 2.71 -6.78 -6.65
C CYS A 71 1.90 -5.84 -7.55
N SER A 72 0.61 -5.61 -7.25
CA SER A 72 -0.21 -4.64 -7.97
C SER A 72 0.32 -3.21 -7.77
N ILE A 73 0.72 -2.86 -6.55
CA ILE A 73 1.33 -1.55 -6.26
C ILE A 73 2.64 -1.36 -7.04
N PHE A 74 3.45 -2.40 -7.21
CA PHE A 74 4.71 -2.32 -7.97
C PHE A 74 4.51 -1.99 -9.46
N MET A 75 3.31 -2.15 -9.99
CA MET A 75 2.97 -1.80 -11.37
C MET A 75 2.66 -0.31 -11.55
N HIS A 76 2.54 0.43 -10.46
CA HIS A 76 2.29 1.87 -10.49
C HIS A 76 3.57 2.68 -10.27
N PRO A 77 3.62 3.94 -10.73
CA PRO A 77 4.71 4.84 -10.44
C PRO A 77 4.95 5.01 -8.93
N GLU A 78 6.19 5.18 -8.54
CA GLU A 78 6.54 5.42 -7.14
C GLU A 78 5.96 6.75 -6.66
N VAL A 79 5.23 6.73 -5.56
CA VAL A 79 4.71 7.93 -4.91
C VAL A 79 5.86 8.67 -4.24
N LYS A 80 6.10 9.92 -4.65
CA LYS A 80 7.23 10.73 -4.17
C LYS A 80 6.87 11.68 -3.03
N GLY A 81 5.58 11.85 -2.76
CA GLY A 81 5.07 12.74 -1.72
C GLY A 81 4.38 11.99 -0.59
N LYS A 82 4.03 12.72 0.46
CA LYS A 82 3.23 12.20 1.57
C LYS A 82 1.79 12.68 1.57
N ASN A 83 1.49 13.73 0.81
CA ASN A 83 0.17 14.33 0.73
C ASN A 83 -0.74 13.49 -0.16
N VAL A 84 -1.89 13.10 0.37
CA VAL A 84 -2.89 12.29 -0.32
C VAL A 84 -4.21 13.05 -0.37
N ALA A 85 -4.84 13.08 -1.54
CA ALA A 85 -6.24 13.46 -1.67
C ALA A 85 -7.10 12.20 -1.63
N VAL A 86 -8.09 12.19 -0.76
CA VAL A 86 -9.08 11.09 -0.67
C VAL A 86 -10.35 11.56 -1.37
N ILE A 87 -10.73 10.85 -2.43
CA ILE A 87 -11.94 11.13 -3.20
C ILE A 87 -12.90 9.95 -3.00
N THR A 88 -14.13 10.25 -2.61
CA THR A 88 -15.09 9.21 -2.24
C THR A 88 -16.53 9.65 -2.56
N HIS A 89 -17.41 8.67 -2.67
CA HIS A 89 -18.87 8.84 -2.63
C HIS A 89 -19.48 8.16 -1.40
N ALA A 90 -18.64 7.84 -0.39
CA ALA A 90 -19.06 7.16 0.83
C ALA A 90 -18.21 7.65 2.01
N GLY A 91 -18.74 8.53 2.85
CA GLY A 91 -18.02 9.17 3.95
C GLY A 91 -17.41 8.21 4.97
N GLY A 92 -18.12 7.13 5.34
CA GLY A 92 -17.62 6.14 6.32
C GLY A 92 -16.29 5.48 5.92
N PRO A 93 -16.18 4.87 4.74
CA PRO A 93 -14.93 4.33 4.22
C PRO A 93 -13.82 5.39 4.09
N ALA A 94 -14.16 6.64 3.77
CA ALA A 94 -13.18 7.72 3.68
C ALA A 94 -12.51 8.03 5.03
N VAL A 95 -13.28 8.06 6.11
CA VAL A 95 -12.74 8.24 7.48
C VAL A 95 -11.75 7.12 7.81
N MET A 96 -12.13 5.86 7.60
CA MET A 96 -11.26 4.71 7.85
C MET A 96 -9.97 4.76 7.02
N LEU A 97 -10.05 5.18 5.76
CA LEU A 97 -8.88 5.34 4.89
C LEU A 97 -7.98 6.47 5.39
N THR A 98 -8.56 7.62 5.77
CA THR A 98 -7.82 8.76 6.32
C THR A 98 -7.06 8.39 7.58
N ASP A 99 -7.70 7.66 8.50
CA ASP A 99 -7.03 7.14 9.71
C ASP A 99 -5.88 6.19 9.36
N THR A 100 -6.10 5.30 8.39
CA THR A 100 -5.07 4.36 7.95
C THR A 100 -3.88 5.09 7.32
N LEU A 101 -4.12 6.08 6.46
CA LEU A 101 -3.09 6.90 5.85
C LEU A 101 -2.26 7.64 6.90
N SER A 102 -2.94 8.33 7.82
CA SER A 102 -2.29 9.10 8.88
C SER A 102 -1.46 8.22 9.82
N ASN A 103 -1.96 7.06 10.21
CA ASN A 103 -1.25 6.10 11.05
C ASN A 103 -0.02 5.48 10.36
N ASN A 104 0.05 5.55 9.04
CA ASN A 104 1.18 5.06 8.23
C ASN A 104 2.09 6.19 7.70
N GLY A 105 1.97 7.41 8.26
CA GLY A 105 2.87 8.53 7.97
C GLY A 105 2.59 9.27 6.66
N MET A 106 1.40 9.07 6.09
CA MET A 106 0.85 9.91 5.03
C MET A 106 0.08 11.09 5.64
N GLU A 107 -0.08 12.13 4.88
CA GLU A 107 -0.82 13.33 5.27
C GLU A 107 -2.05 13.50 4.36
N VAL A 108 -3.16 13.89 4.95
CA VAL A 108 -4.41 14.20 4.24
C VAL A 108 -4.73 15.68 4.51
N PRO A 109 -3.99 16.62 3.90
CA PRO A 109 -4.12 18.04 4.19
C PRO A 109 -5.50 18.54 3.74
N PRO A 110 -6.09 19.49 4.47
CA PRO A 110 -7.37 20.09 4.07
C PRO A 110 -7.22 20.86 2.75
N ILE A 111 -8.29 20.88 1.98
CA ILE A 111 -8.42 21.69 0.78
C ILE A 111 -9.34 22.87 1.16
N GLU A 112 -8.82 24.08 1.07
CA GLU A 112 -9.47 25.30 1.56
C GLU A 112 -9.34 26.46 0.56
N GLY A 113 -10.07 27.54 0.84
CA GLY A 113 -10.01 28.77 0.05
C GLY A 113 -10.72 28.69 -1.29
N GLU A 114 -10.37 29.59 -2.19
CA GLU A 114 -11.08 29.75 -3.47
C GLU A 114 -11.15 28.49 -4.34
N ALA A 115 -10.15 27.61 -4.23
CA ALA A 115 -10.13 26.35 -4.98
C ALA A 115 -11.23 25.39 -4.47
N ALA A 116 -11.38 25.29 -3.16
CA ALA A 116 -12.45 24.52 -2.52
C ALA A 116 -13.82 25.09 -2.89
N ASP A 117 -14.00 26.42 -2.83
CA ASP A 117 -15.26 27.08 -3.15
C ASP A 117 -15.64 26.87 -4.63
N ARG A 118 -14.68 26.99 -5.54
CA ARG A 118 -14.89 26.71 -6.97
C ARG A 118 -15.28 25.26 -7.22
N LEU A 119 -14.63 24.33 -6.56
CA LEU A 119 -14.96 22.92 -6.71
C LEU A 119 -16.35 22.62 -6.16
N LEU A 120 -16.65 23.10 -4.95
CA LEU A 120 -17.95 22.91 -4.32
C LEU A 120 -19.11 23.41 -5.18
N SER A 121 -18.91 24.52 -5.88
CA SER A 121 -19.94 25.09 -6.77
C SER A 121 -20.28 24.18 -7.98
N LYS A 122 -19.43 23.21 -8.31
CA LYS A 122 -19.64 22.25 -9.41
C LYS A 122 -20.20 20.92 -8.93
N LEU A 123 -20.29 20.72 -7.63
CA LEU A 123 -20.78 19.47 -7.04
C LEU A 123 -22.23 19.60 -6.57
N PHE A 124 -22.88 18.49 -6.31
CA PHE A 124 -24.25 18.52 -5.78
C PHE A 124 -24.26 19.03 -4.34
N ALA A 125 -25.38 19.69 -3.98
CA ALA A 125 -25.62 20.14 -2.62
C ALA A 125 -25.49 18.98 -1.63
N GLY A 126 -24.74 19.18 -0.57
CA GLY A 126 -24.41 18.16 0.41
C GLY A 126 -23.03 17.51 0.21
N SER A 127 -22.34 17.79 -0.92
CA SER A 127 -20.95 17.37 -1.11
C SER A 127 -20.01 18.10 -0.16
N SER A 128 -18.85 17.52 0.11
CA SER A 128 -17.76 18.09 0.91
C SER A 128 -16.46 18.09 0.12
N VAL A 129 -15.69 19.16 0.19
CA VAL A 129 -14.42 19.30 -0.56
C VAL A 129 -13.20 19.48 0.36
N GLY A 130 -13.36 19.27 1.65
CA GLY A 130 -12.31 19.54 2.66
C GLY A 130 -11.18 18.50 2.72
N ASN A 131 -11.17 17.48 1.91
CA ASN A 131 -10.29 16.30 1.96
C ASN A 131 -10.45 15.50 3.28
N PRO A 132 -11.19 14.42 3.27
CA PRO A 132 -11.76 13.75 2.08
C PRO A 132 -12.75 14.58 1.29
N ILE A 133 -12.70 14.46 -0.04
CA ILE A 133 -13.70 14.99 -0.94
C ILE A 133 -14.82 13.96 -1.06
N ASP A 134 -15.99 14.26 -0.49
CA ASP A 134 -17.18 13.41 -0.62
C ASP A 134 -18.15 14.05 -1.61
N PHE A 135 -18.26 13.45 -2.80
CA PHE A 135 -19.13 13.95 -3.85
C PHE A 135 -20.44 13.16 -3.97
N LEU A 136 -20.81 12.46 -2.88
CA LEU A 136 -22.05 11.71 -2.67
C LEU A 136 -22.20 10.47 -3.58
N ALA A 137 -23.02 9.52 -3.16
CA ALA A 137 -23.33 8.31 -3.92
C ALA A 137 -24.06 8.59 -5.26
N THR A 138 -24.64 9.77 -5.39
CA THR A 138 -25.31 10.26 -6.62
C THR A 138 -24.37 11.03 -7.55
N GLY A 139 -23.10 11.15 -7.17
CA GLY A 139 -22.09 11.86 -7.95
C GLY A 139 -21.89 11.27 -9.35
N THR A 140 -21.63 12.15 -10.31
CA THR A 140 -21.48 11.77 -11.73
C THR A 140 -20.02 11.65 -12.15
N ALA A 141 -19.76 10.99 -13.27
CA ALA A 141 -18.42 10.93 -13.87
C ALA A 141 -17.88 12.33 -14.23
N GLU A 142 -18.74 13.25 -14.60
CA GLU A 142 -18.38 14.65 -14.87
C GLU A 142 -17.88 15.35 -13.60
N GLN A 143 -18.58 15.16 -12.48
CA GLN A 143 -18.16 15.70 -11.18
C GLN A 143 -16.83 15.11 -10.72
N LEU A 144 -16.61 13.82 -10.93
CA LEU A 144 -15.30 13.21 -10.66
C LEU A 144 -14.20 13.84 -11.55
N GLY A 145 -14.50 14.16 -12.81
CA GLY A 145 -13.60 14.92 -13.66
C GLY A 145 -13.21 16.27 -13.06
N TYR A 146 -14.18 17.05 -12.60
CA TYR A 146 -13.89 18.34 -11.94
C TYR A 146 -13.05 18.26 -10.67
N ILE A 147 -13.06 17.10 -9.99
CA ILE A 147 -12.27 16.89 -8.79
C ILE A 147 -10.80 16.54 -9.15
N ILE A 148 -10.58 15.90 -10.28
CA ILE A 148 -9.26 15.40 -10.69
C ILE A 148 -8.45 16.47 -11.44
N ASP A 149 -9.15 17.34 -12.21
CA ASP A 149 -8.56 18.45 -12.98
C ASP A 149 -8.19 19.66 -12.10
#